data_fbbf776aae5e27c0fec5a6d16df82901
#
_entry.id   fbbf776aae5e27c0fec5a6d16df82901
#
_cell.length_a   1.000
_cell.length_b   1.000
_cell.length_c   1.000
_cell.angle_alpha   90.00
_cell.angle_beta   90.00
_cell.angle_gamma   90.00
#
_symmetry.space_group_name_H-M   'P 1'
#
loop_
_entity.id
_entity.type
_entity.pdbx_description
1 polymer ?
#
loop_
_entity_poly.entity_id
_entity_poly.type
_entity_poly.pdbx_seq_one_letter_code
_entity_poly.pdbx_strand_id
1 'polypeptide(L)'
;METKSDIRQKRAFTEHMNRARILTDKGEYSEASAEAAEALKLCPDDPDARELTADILAALGKRQAAAEEYKKLFTEDKSRESAEEKYALLVLNQYDDDRKAREEAEPKTVKKPSSWTLILTAIVPGVGAMLQEKYLKGGILFGLWLVFFCLAAKGMGQAGSHPMKIFTGLPSLAACAVWLYSFIDTVAGGVKK
;
A
#
# COMPACT_ATOMS: atom_id res chain seq x y z
N MET A 1 -21.98 -3.32 -55.35
CA MET A 1 -23.36 -2.86 -55.06
C MET A 1 -23.73 -3.37 -53.69
N GLU A 2 -23.90 -2.50 -52.68
CA GLU A 2 -24.38 -2.91 -51.39
C GLU A 2 -25.83 -3.38 -51.49
N THR A 3 -26.11 -4.55 -50.91
CA THR A 3 -27.47 -5.09 -50.94
C THR A 3 -28.32 -4.42 -49.86
N LYS A 4 -29.66 -4.46 -50.01
CA LYS A 4 -30.57 -3.90 -48.99
C LYS A 4 -30.42 -4.59 -47.64
N SER A 5 -29.93 -5.84 -47.57
CA SER A 5 -29.59 -6.58 -46.39
C SER A 5 -28.38 -5.99 -45.68
N ASP A 6 -27.31 -5.66 -46.43
CA ASP A 6 -26.06 -5.13 -45.88
C ASP A 6 -26.31 -3.76 -45.22
N ILE A 7 -27.15 -2.92 -45.84
CA ILE A 7 -27.53 -1.61 -45.27
C ILE A 7 -28.30 -1.78 -43.97
N ARG A 8 -29.18 -2.78 -43.86
CA ARG A 8 -29.92 -3.06 -42.62
C ARG A 8 -29.00 -3.56 -41.49
N GLN A 9 -28.07 -4.46 -41.85
CA GLN A 9 -27.08 -4.99 -40.90
C GLN A 9 -26.17 -3.89 -40.38
N LYS A 10 -25.67 -3.00 -41.23
CA LYS A 10 -24.85 -1.84 -40.82
C LYS A 10 -25.62 -0.90 -39.88
N ARG A 11 -26.91 -0.62 -40.17
CA ARG A 11 -27.73 0.22 -39.30
C ARG A 11 -27.94 -0.43 -37.91
N ALA A 12 -28.27 -1.72 -37.88
CA ALA A 12 -28.43 -2.46 -36.63
C ALA A 12 -27.14 -2.49 -35.81
N PHE A 13 -25.99 -2.73 -36.46
CA PHE A 13 -24.69 -2.66 -35.83
C PHE A 13 -24.43 -1.29 -35.20
N THR A 14 -24.62 -0.19 -35.97
CA THR A 14 -24.42 1.17 -35.46
C THR A 14 -25.36 1.49 -34.28
N GLU A 15 -26.60 0.99 -34.32
CA GLU A 15 -27.57 1.18 -33.25
C GLU A 15 -27.12 0.49 -31.95
N HIS A 16 -26.72 -0.77 -32.02
CA HIS A 16 -26.21 -1.52 -30.86
C HIS A 16 -24.92 -0.88 -30.31
N MET A 17 -23.99 -0.47 -31.16
CA MET A 17 -22.78 0.25 -30.75
C MET A 17 -23.07 1.55 -30.01
N ASN A 18 -24.01 2.35 -30.52
CA ASN A 18 -24.39 3.61 -29.87
C ASN A 18 -25.07 3.38 -28.52
N ARG A 19 -25.94 2.38 -28.42
CA ARG A 19 -26.57 2.00 -27.16
C ARG A 19 -25.53 1.51 -26.15
N ALA A 20 -24.60 0.65 -26.57
CA ALA A 20 -23.52 0.18 -25.72
C ALA A 20 -22.67 1.32 -25.16
N ARG A 21 -22.32 2.30 -26.00
CA ARG A 21 -21.56 3.50 -25.55
C ARG A 21 -22.35 4.32 -24.54
N ILE A 22 -23.64 4.61 -24.82
CA ILE A 22 -24.50 5.38 -23.90
C ILE A 22 -24.64 4.67 -22.56
N LEU A 23 -24.81 3.34 -22.54
CA LEU A 23 -24.93 2.54 -21.32
C LEU A 23 -23.59 2.52 -20.56
N THR A 24 -22.46 2.45 -21.28
CA THR A 24 -21.14 2.55 -20.67
C THR A 24 -20.94 3.89 -19.98
N ASP A 25 -21.32 4.99 -20.63
CA ASP A 25 -21.24 6.35 -20.07
C ASP A 25 -22.11 6.53 -18.82
N LYS A 26 -23.26 5.82 -18.76
CA LYS A 26 -24.13 5.78 -17.59
C LYS A 26 -23.62 4.87 -16.46
N GLY A 27 -22.62 4.04 -16.70
CA GLY A 27 -22.12 3.04 -15.76
C GLY A 27 -22.95 1.75 -15.71
N GLU A 28 -23.89 1.55 -16.65
CA GLU A 28 -24.75 0.37 -16.77
C GLU A 28 -24.01 -0.73 -17.56
N TYR A 29 -22.85 -1.18 -17.04
CA TYR A 29 -21.90 -2.03 -17.76
C TYR A 29 -22.47 -3.42 -18.12
N SER A 30 -23.40 -3.95 -17.33
CA SER A 30 -24.03 -5.25 -17.61
C SER A 30 -24.88 -5.19 -18.88
N GLU A 31 -25.68 -4.12 -19.02
CA GLU A 31 -26.53 -3.91 -20.19
C GLU A 31 -25.68 -3.50 -21.41
N ALA A 32 -24.68 -2.65 -21.18
CA ALA A 32 -23.71 -2.28 -22.21
C ALA A 32 -23.01 -3.51 -22.81
N SER A 33 -22.64 -4.50 -21.97
CA SER A 33 -22.04 -5.76 -22.42
C SER A 33 -22.99 -6.59 -23.29
N ALA A 34 -24.29 -6.59 -23.01
CA ALA A 34 -25.28 -7.28 -23.83
C ALA A 34 -25.41 -6.62 -25.21
N GLU A 35 -25.49 -5.27 -25.26
CA GLU A 35 -25.58 -4.53 -26.52
C GLU A 35 -24.30 -4.67 -27.36
N ALA A 36 -23.12 -4.63 -26.72
CA ALA A 36 -21.84 -4.86 -27.40
C ALA A 36 -21.73 -6.26 -27.99
N ALA A 37 -22.25 -7.26 -27.27
CA ALA A 37 -22.30 -8.64 -27.77
C ALA A 37 -23.23 -8.77 -29.00
N GLU A 38 -24.36 -8.09 -29.04
CA GLU A 38 -25.23 -8.06 -30.24
C GLU A 38 -24.53 -7.36 -31.41
N ALA A 39 -23.80 -6.28 -31.16
CA ALA A 39 -23.00 -5.63 -32.21
C ALA A 39 -21.93 -6.61 -32.79
N LEU A 40 -21.21 -7.32 -31.92
CA LEU A 40 -20.20 -8.31 -32.35
C LEU A 40 -20.77 -9.51 -33.08
N LYS A 41 -22.04 -9.89 -32.85
CA LYS A 41 -22.71 -10.91 -33.67
C LYS A 41 -22.92 -10.45 -35.10
N LEU A 42 -23.16 -9.16 -35.30
CA LEU A 42 -23.36 -8.58 -36.62
C LEU A 42 -22.04 -8.33 -37.37
N CYS A 43 -21.01 -7.88 -36.65
CA CYS A 43 -19.68 -7.60 -37.17
C CYS A 43 -18.60 -8.11 -36.18
N PRO A 44 -18.22 -9.42 -36.24
CA PRO A 44 -17.29 -10.02 -35.27
C PRO A 44 -15.88 -9.44 -35.31
N ASP A 45 -15.44 -9.01 -36.46
CA ASP A 45 -14.08 -8.53 -36.71
C ASP A 45 -13.96 -6.99 -36.62
N ASP A 46 -15.05 -6.31 -36.22
CA ASP A 46 -14.99 -4.85 -36.09
C ASP A 46 -14.14 -4.47 -34.87
N PRO A 47 -13.02 -3.76 -35.11
CA PRO A 47 -12.07 -3.48 -34.05
C PRO A 47 -12.59 -2.47 -33.02
N ASP A 48 -13.51 -1.58 -33.41
CA ASP A 48 -14.11 -0.60 -32.48
C ASP A 48 -15.11 -1.28 -31.55
N ALA A 49 -15.85 -2.27 -32.04
CA ALA A 49 -16.75 -3.07 -31.22
C ALA A 49 -15.98 -3.96 -30.22
N ARG A 50 -14.86 -4.54 -30.65
CA ARG A 50 -13.97 -5.31 -29.79
C ARG A 50 -13.30 -4.44 -28.73
N GLU A 51 -12.85 -3.24 -29.10
CA GLU A 51 -12.26 -2.30 -28.14
C GLU A 51 -13.29 -1.84 -27.08
N LEU A 52 -14.51 -1.47 -27.52
CA LEU A 52 -15.60 -1.12 -26.61
C LEU A 52 -15.94 -2.28 -25.68
N THR A 53 -15.95 -3.51 -26.18
CA THR A 53 -16.20 -4.70 -25.34
C THR A 53 -15.09 -4.88 -24.31
N ALA A 54 -13.83 -4.65 -24.67
CA ALA A 54 -12.72 -4.71 -23.74
C ALA A 54 -12.81 -3.60 -22.67
N ASP A 55 -13.22 -2.38 -23.04
CA ASP A 55 -13.48 -1.28 -22.09
C ASP A 55 -14.56 -1.66 -21.07
N ILE A 56 -15.67 -2.27 -21.54
CA ILE A 56 -16.76 -2.73 -20.68
C ILE A 56 -16.30 -3.87 -19.75
N LEU A 57 -15.51 -4.82 -20.27
CA LEU A 57 -14.95 -5.92 -19.46
C LEU A 57 -14.02 -5.37 -18.35
N ALA A 58 -13.20 -4.37 -18.67
CA ALA A 58 -12.34 -3.72 -17.70
C ALA A 58 -13.17 -3.03 -16.60
N ALA A 59 -14.23 -2.33 -16.96
CA ALA A 59 -15.15 -1.66 -16.05
C ALA A 59 -15.93 -2.66 -15.15
N LEU A 60 -16.27 -3.84 -15.68
CA LEU A 60 -16.86 -4.95 -14.91
C LEU A 60 -15.85 -5.66 -13.97
N GLY A 61 -14.59 -5.23 -13.94
CA GLY A 61 -13.54 -5.85 -13.14
C GLY A 61 -12.95 -7.14 -13.74
N LYS A 62 -13.36 -7.52 -14.94
CA LYS A 62 -12.83 -8.69 -15.67
C LYS A 62 -11.51 -8.32 -16.38
N ARG A 63 -10.53 -7.87 -15.60
CA ARG A 63 -9.27 -7.28 -16.10
C ARG A 63 -8.48 -8.20 -17.02
N GLN A 64 -8.42 -9.50 -16.71
CA GLN A 64 -7.68 -10.46 -17.53
C GLN A 64 -8.30 -10.62 -18.92
N ALA A 65 -9.62 -10.77 -18.99
CA ALA A 65 -10.33 -10.89 -20.26
C ALA A 65 -10.19 -9.60 -21.10
N ALA A 66 -10.29 -8.43 -20.46
CA ALA A 66 -10.05 -7.15 -21.14
C ALA A 66 -8.61 -7.03 -21.68
N ALA A 67 -7.62 -7.42 -20.89
CA ALA A 67 -6.22 -7.39 -21.31
C ALA A 67 -5.95 -8.32 -22.49
N GLU A 68 -6.56 -9.50 -22.54
CA GLU A 68 -6.45 -10.42 -23.67
C GLU A 68 -7.05 -9.83 -24.96
N GLU A 69 -8.21 -9.17 -24.86
CA GLU A 69 -8.84 -8.53 -26.03
C GLU A 69 -8.02 -7.32 -26.54
N TYR A 70 -7.53 -6.46 -25.63
CA TYR A 70 -6.64 -5.37 -26.06
C TYR A 70 -5.35 -5.90 -26.69
N LYS A 71 -4.75 -6.95 -26.11
CA LYS A 71 -3.55 -7.58 -26.66
C LYS A 71 -3.78 -8.09 -28.08
N LYS A 72 -4.92 -8.73 -28.35
CA LYS A 72 -5.27 -9.18 -29.70
C LYS A 72 -5.39 -7.99 -30.65
N LEU A 73 -6.12 -6.94 -30.24
CA LEU A 73 -6.36 -5.74 -31.04
C LEU A 73 -5.05 -5.09 -31.52
N PHE A 74 -4.12 -4.77 -30.62
CA PHE A 74 -2.86 -4.12 -31.05
C PHE A 74 -1.88 -5.08 -31.71
N THR A 75 -2.03 -6.40 -31.54
CA THR A 75 -1.23 -7.38 -32.27
C THR A 75 -1.70 -7.51 -33.71
N GLU A 76 -3.00 -7.43 -33.96
CA GLU A 76 -3.62 -7.46 -35.28
C GLU A 76 -3.43 -6.15 -36.02
N ASP A 77 -3.56 -5.02 -35.33
CA ASP A 77 -3.38 -3.68 -35.87
C ASP A 77 -2.47 -2.82 -34.98
N LYS A 78 -1.21 -2.72 -35.39
CA LYS A 78 -0.19 -1.93 -34.65
C LYS A 78 -0.43 -0.41 -34.67
N SER A 79 -1.37 0.09 -35.45
CA SER A 79 -1.72 1.51 -35.48
C SER A 79 -2.65 1.90 -34.32
N ARG A 80 -3.17 0.92 -33.56
CA ARG A 80 -4.07 1.13 -32.42
C ARG A 80 -3.31 1.38 -31.12
N GLU A 81 -2.69 2.55 -31.03
CA GLU A 81 -1.98 2.99 -29.82
C GLU A 81 -2.90 3.00 -28.58
N SER A 82 -4.21 3.30 -28.75
CA SER A 82 -5.19 3.29 -27.65
C SER A 82 -5.32 1.92 -26.98
N ALA A 83 -5.36 0.85 -27.75
CA ALA A 83 -5.47 -0.52 -27.22
C ALA A 83 -4.18 -0.96 -26.53
N GLU A 84 -3.01 -0.57 -27.07
CA GLU A 84 -1.72 -0.83 -26.44
C GLU A 84 -1.58 -0.10 -25.09
N GLU A 85 -1.94 1.19 -25.04
CA GLU A 85 -1.90 1.99 -23.82
C GLU A 85 -2.83 1.41 -22.73
N LYS A 86 -4.07 1.05 -23.10
CA LYS A 86 -5.04 0.45 -22.19
C LYS A 86 -4.56 -0.91 -21.67
N TYR A 87 -3.96 -1.73 -22.54
CA TYR A 87 -3.34 -2.99 -22.13
C TYR A 87 -2.23 -2.77 -21.11
N ALA A 88 -1.30 -1.86 -21.42
CA ALA A 88 -0.17 -1.55 -20.55
C ALA A 88 -0.64 -1.05 -19.18
N LEU A 89 -1.67 -0.20 -19.15
CA LEU A 89 -2.27 0.32 -17.91
C LEU A 89 -2.89 -0.79 -17.07
N LEU A 90 -3.61 -1.74 -17.68
CA LEU A 90 -4.20 -2.88 -16.97
C LEU A 90 -3.13 -3.79 -16.36
N VAL A 91 -2.06 -4.09 -17.12
CA VAL A 91 -0.95 -4.92 -16.65
C VAL A 91 -0.21 -4.24 -15.50
N LEU A 92 0.03 -2.92 -15.60
CA LEU A 92 0.69 -2.14 -14.54
C LEU A 92 -0.15 -2.13 -13.26
N ASN A 93 -1.45 -1.88 -13.37
CA ASN A 93 -2.35 -1.89 -12.22
C ASN A 93 -2.42 -3.27 -11.55
N GLN A 94 -2.42 -4.35 -12.34
CA GLN A 94 -2.38 -5.70 -11.80
C GLN A 94 -1.07 -5.97 -11.05
N TYR A 95 0.07 -5.54 -11.62
CA TYR A 95 1.37 -5.67 -10.96
C TYR A 95 1.42 -4.91 -9.63
N ASP A 96 0.87 -3.70 -9.58
CA ASP A 96 0.82 -2.89 -8.35
C ASP A 96 -0.09 -3.52 -7.29
N ASP A 97 -1.23 -4.09 -7.69
CA ASP A 97 -2.14 -4.80 -6.78
C ASP A 97 -1.46 -6.07 -6.22
N ASP A 98 -0.79 -6.85 -7.07
CA ASP A 98 -0.04 -8.05 -6.66
C ASP A 98 1.14 -7.69 -5.74
N ARG A 99 1.82 -6.57 -5.99
CA ARG A 99 2.90 -6.08 -5.15
C ARG A 99 2.38 -5.68 -3.76
N LYS A 100 1.28 -4.92 -3.70
CA LYS A 100 0.64 -4.54 -2.44
C LYS A 100 0.19 -5.76 -1.65
N ALA A 101 -0.44 -6.74 -2.33
CA ALA A 101 -0.87 -7.98 -1.71
C ALA A 101 0.31 -8.77 -1.13
N ARG A 102 1.47 -8.80 -1.80
CA ARG A 102 2.71 -9.42 -1.27
C ARG A 102 3.25 -8.65 -0.08
N GLU A 103 3.31 -7.32 -0.14
CA GLU A 103 3.78 -6.47 0.96
C GLU A 103 2.89 -6.61 2.21
N GLU A 104 1.57 -6.82 2.01
CA GLU A 104 0.62 -7.08 3.10
C GLU A 104 0.70 -8.52 3.64
N ALA A 105 0.95 -9.50 2.76
CA ALA A 105 1.08 -10.90 3.11
C ALA A 105 2.43 -11.23 3.76
N GLU A 106 3.49 -10.44 3.47
CA GLU A 106 4.75 -10.60 4.17
C GLU A 106 4.54 -10.28 5.65
N PRO A 107 4.72 -11.27 6.56
CA PRO A 107 4.67 -10.98 7.97
C PRO A 107 5.73 -9.90 8.21
N LYS A 108 5.31 -8.73 8.69
CA LYS A 108 6.24 -7.69 9.17
C LYS A 108 7.10 -8.39 10.22
N THR A 109 8.21 -8.96 9.79
CA THR A 109 9.17 -9.62 10.69
C THR A 109 9.65 -8.53 11.62
N VAL A 110 9.01 -8.47 12.79
CA VAL A 110 9.53 -7.69 13.91
C VAL A 110 10.89 -8.31 14.18
N LYS A 111 11.95 -7.67 13.68
CA LYS A 111 13.32 -8.09 13.95
C LYS A 111 13.44 -8.22 15.46
N LYS A 112 13.50 -9.46 15.94
CA LYS A 112 13.81 -9.70 17.36
C LYS A 112 15.03 -8.86 17.69
N PRO A 113 14.99 -8.06 18.76
CA PRO A 113 16.14 -7.27 19.14
C PRO A 113 17.33 -8.23 19.26
N SER A 114 18.42 -7.91 18.56
CA SER A 114 19.65 -8.67 18.67
C SER A 114 20.10 -8.69 20.14
N SER A 115 20.78 -9.77 20.56
CA SER A 115 21.34 -9.83 21.91
C SER A 115 22.19 -8.60 22.24
N TRP A 116 22.90 -8.05 21.27
CA TRP A 116 23.64 -6.80 21.41
C TRP A 116 22.76 -5.58 21.66
N THR A 117 21.59 -5.50 21.05
CA THR A 117 20.60 -4.41 21.29
C THR A 117 20.13 -4.44 22.73
N LEU A 118 19.87 -5.62 23.28
CA LEU A 118 19.47 -5.79 24.68
C LEU A 118 20.59 -5.38 25.63
N ILE A 119 21.84 -5.77 25.36
CA ILE A 119 23.01 -5.38 26.16
C ILE A 119 23.20 -3.87 26.13
N LEU A 120 23.15 -3.24 24.95
CA LEU A 120 23.28 -1.77 24.81
C LEU A 120 22.16 -1.04 25.55
N THR A 121 20.93 -1.53 25.52
CA THR A 121 19.80 -0.92 26.26
C THR A 121 19.94 -1.10 27.75
N ALA A 122 20.55 -2.19 28.20
CA ALA A 122 20.84 -2.41 29.62
C ALA A 122 21.88 -1.42 30.16
N ILE A 123 22.83 -0.98 29.32
CA ILE A 123 23.88 -0.03 29.71
C ILE A 123 23.37 1.41 29.56
N VAL A 124 22.75 1.74 28.43
CA VAL A 124 22.30 3.10 28.10
C VAL A 124 20.82 3.11 27.70
N PRO A 125 19.93 3.61 28.55
CA PRO A 125 18.51 3.66 28.26
C PRO A 125 18.22 4.58 27.05
N GLY A 126 17.28 4.15 26.20
CA GLY A 126 16.93 4.86 24.96
C GLY A 126 17.64 4.36 23.70
N VAL A 127 18.85 3.79 23.80
CA VAL A 127 19.60 3.27 22.65
C VAL A 127 18.83 2.13 21.95
N GLY A 128 18.18 1.26 22.70
CA GLY A 128 17.38 0.19 22.12
C GLY A 128 16.21 0.69 21.26
N ALA A 129 15.57 1.77 21.67
CA ALA A 129 14.51 2.40 20.89
C ALA A 129 15.07 3.10 19.64
N MET A 130 16.24 3.69 19.70
CA MET A 130 16.93 4.29 18.54
C MET A 130 17.29 3.22 17.49
N LEU A 131 17.80 2.07 17.92
CA LEU A 131 18.15 0.95 17.04
C LEU A 131 16.92 0.27 16.40
N GLN A 132 15.72 0.49 16.95
CA GLN A 132 14.45 0.04 16.39
C GLN A 132 13.76 1.10 15.49
N GLU A 133 14.52 2.08 14.99
CA GLU A 133 14.04 3.16 14.11
C GLU A 133 13.07 4.14 14.80
N LYS A 134 12.95 4.09 16.14
CA LYS A 134 12.13 5.00 16.94
C LYS A 134 12.99 6.14 17.52
N TYR A 135 13.71 6.83 16.65
CA TYR A 135 14.73 7.82 17.04
C TYR A 135 14.22 8.89 17.99
N LEU A 136 13.04 9.46 17.73
CA LEU A 136 12.47 10.53 18.56
C LEU A 136 12.19 10.02 19.98
N LYS A 137 11.57 8.84 20.12
CA LYS A 137 11.26 8.24 21.41
C LYS A 137 12.53 7.89 22.18
N GLY A 138 13.51 7.27 21.48
CA GLY A 138 14.82 6.94 22.05
C GLY A 138 15.59 8.15 22.53
N GLY A 139 15.59 9.23 21.75
CA GLY A 139 16.25 10.50 22.10
C GLY A 139 15.64 11.17 23.34
N ILE A 140 14.32 11.18 23.45
CA ILE A 140 13.61 11.74 24.63
C ILE A 140 13.94 10.93 25.90
N LEU A 141 13.88 9.60 25.84
CA LEU A 141 14.20 8.73 26.97
C LEU A 141 15.64 8.87 27.42
N PHE A 142 16.58 8.95 26.47
CA PHE A 142 17.99 9.18 26.77
C PHE A 142 18.22 10.55 27.41
N GLY A 143 17.61 11.60 26.88
CA GLY A 143 17.70 12.95 27.43
C GLY A 143 17.18 13.06 28.86
N LEU A 144 16.00 12.48 29.14
CA LEU A 144 15.41 12.43 30.48
C LEU A 144 16.32 11.69 31.44
N TRP A 145 16.83 10.52 31.04
CA TRP A 145 17.73 9.73 31.88
C TRP A 145 19.01 10.54 32.21
N LEU A 146 19.58 11.25 31.22
CA LEU A 146 20.79 12.04 31.41
C LEU A 146 20.57 13.21 32.37
N VAL A 147 19.41 13.90 32.28
CA VAL A 147 19.03 14.97 33.21
C VAL A 147 18.92 14.43 34.63
N PHE A 148 18.18 13.33 34.83
CA PHE A 148 18.02 12.73 36.16
C PHE A 148 19.34 12.19 36.71
N PHE A 149 20.21 11.64 35.86
CA PHE A 149 21.55 11.18 36.25
C PHE A 149 22.44 12.35 36.70
N CYS A 150 22.45 13.47 35.95
CA CYS A 150 23.20 14.66 36.33
C CYS A 150 22.69 15.28 37.65
N LEU A 151 21.36 15.30 37.88
CA LEU A 151 20.78 15.76 39.11
C LEU A 151 21.18 14.88 40.32
N ALA A 152 21.15 13.56 40.12
CA ALA A 152 21.58 12.61 41.14
C ALA A 152 23.08 12.75 41.47
N ALA A 153 23.93 12.94 40.43
CA ALA A 153 25.38 13.15 40.59
C ALA A 153 25.72 14.43 41.36
N LYS A 154 25.00 15.54 41.07
CA LYS A 154 25.15 16.77 41.86
C LYS A 154 24.72 16.63 43.33
N GLY A 155 23.63 15.86 43.55
CA GLY A 155 23.17 15.57 44.90
C GLY A 155 24.16 14.76 45.75
N MET A 156 24.91 13.83 45.10
CA MET A 156 25.96 13.07 45.77
C MET A 156 27.19 13.90 46.13
N GLY A 157 27.52 14.92 45.33
CA GLY A 157 28.67 15.80 45.58
C GLY A 157 28.45 16.76 46.78
N GLN A 158 27.22 16.99 47.22
CA GLN A 158 26.87 17.88 48.35
C GLN A 158 26.54 17.13 49.64
N ALA A 159 26.72 15.84 49.71
CA ALA A 159 26.32 14.98 50.84
C ALA A 159 27.27 15.10 52.05
N GLY A 160 27.89 16.24 52.28
CA GLY A 160 28.59 16.55 53.53
C GLY A 160 27.68 17.27 54.51
N SER A 161 27.06 16.54 55.42
CA SER A 161 26.57 17.03 56.74
C SER A 161 25.12 17.52 56.94
N HIS A 162 24.10 17.24 56.09
CA HIS A 162 22.72 17.64 56.43
C HIS A 162 21.64 16.56 56.16
N PRO A 163 20.50 16.57 56.92
CA PRO A 163 19.48 15.49 56.89
C PRO A 163 18.60 15.46 55.67
N MET A 164 19.01 15.96 54.52
CA MET A 164 18.28 16.02 53.28
C MET A 164 18.52 14.78 52.37
N LYS A 165 18.76 13.62 53.00
CA LYS A 165 18.96 12.33 52.31
C LYS A 165 17.77 11.85 51.49
N ILE A 166 16.56 12.36 51.78
CA ILE A 166 15.34 12.00 51.03
C ILE A 166 15.32 12.64 49.63
N PHE A 167 15.89 13.84 49.50
CA PHE A 167 15.85 14.58 48.21
C PHE A 167 16.86 14.05 47.18
N THR A 168 17.93 13.38 47.61
CA THR A 168 18.93 12.78 46.70
C THR A 168 18.48 11.41 46.16
N GLY A 169 17.58 10.72 46.87
CA GLY A 169 17.03 9.42 46.48
C GLY A 169 15.96 9.53 45.37
N LEU A 170 15.18 10.61 45.36
CA LEU A 170 14.11 10.83 44.36
C LEU A 170 14.59 10.90 42.89
N PRO A 171 15.63 11.68 42.54
CA PRO A 171 16.14 11.70 41.19
C PRO A 171 16.75 10.37 40.76
N SER A 172 17.39 9.63 41.64
CA SER A 172 17.94 8.30 41.33
C SER A 172 16.86 7.26 41.06
N LEU A 173 15.75 7.29 41.86
CA LEU A 173 14.59 6.41 41.63
C LEU A 173 13.90 6.74 40.31
N ALA A 174 13.79 8.04 39.93
CA ALA A 174 13.24 8.44 38.66
C ALA A 174 14.12 7.99 37.49
N ALA A 175 15.43 8.07 37.61
CA ALA A 175 16.36 7.56 36.60
C ALA A 175 16.25 6.04 36.42
N CYS A 176 16.09 5.28 37.52
CA CYS A 176 15.84 3.86 37.48
C CYS A 176 14.49 3.50 36.81
N ALA A 177 13.44 4.29 37.10
CA ALA A 177 12.13 4.09 36.49
C ALA A 177 12.17 4.32 34.95
N VAL A 178 12.86 5.37 34.49
CA VAL A 178 13.07 5.64 33.06
C VAL A 178 13.89 4.52 32.42
N TRP A 179 14.91 4.03 33.10
CA TRP A 179 15.71 2.92 32.64
C TRP A 179 14.89 1.62 32.50
N LEU A 180 14.13 1.25 33.53
CA LEU A 180 13.22 0.09 33.51
C LEU A 180 12.20 0.20 32.39
N TYR A 181 11.56 1.37 32.23
CA TYR A 181 10.61 1.59 31.17
C TYR A 181 11.25 1.41 29.77
N SER A 182 12.44 1.98 29.57
CA SER A 182 13.18 1.84 28.29
C SER A 182 13.54 0.38 28.01
N PHE A 183 13.94 -0.37 29.01
CA PHE A 183 14.26 -1.79 28.89
C PHE A 183 13.01 -2.61 28.54
N ILE A 184 11.91 -2.42 29.25
CA ILE A 184 10.64 -3.11 28.99
C ILE A 184 10.12 -2.77 27.59
N ASP A 185 10.15 -1.49 27.17
CA ASP A 185 9.71 -1.08 25.83
C ASP A 185 10.55 -1.71 24.73
N THR A 186 11.84 -1.90 24.94
CA THR A 186 12.74 -2.58 23.97
C THR A 186 12.41 -4.07 23.88
N VAL A 187 12.20 -4.73 25.01
CA VAL A 187 11.83 -6.16 25.04
C VAL A 187 10.43 -6.38 24.46
N ALA A 188 9.45 -5.56 24.89
CA ALA A 188 8.06 -5.66 24.44
C ALA A 188 7.88 -5.22 22.97
N GLY A 189 8.68 -4.26 22.49
CA GLY A 189 8.68 -3.83 21.09
C GLY A 189 9.08 -4.94 20.12
N GLY A 190 9.80 -5.98 20.61
CA GLY A 190 10.09 -7.19 19.86
C GLY A 190 8.97 -8.25 19.87
N VAL A 191 7.90 -8.03 20.65
CA VAL A 191 6.82 -9.01 20.89
C VAL A 191 5.48 -8.58 20.29
N LYS A 192 5.34 -7.33 19.82
CA LYS A 192 4.09 -6.92 19.16
C LYS A 192 3.96 -7.59 17.81
N LYS A 193 3.01 -8.54 17.77
CA LYS A 193 2.46 -9.22 16.59
C LYS A 193 1.87 -8.23 15.60
#